data_312699ebb0b710f3f80fc7c281b98848
#
_entry.id   312699ebb0b710f3f80fc7c281b98848
#
_cell.length_a   1.000
_cell.length_b   1.000
_cell.length_c   1.000
_cell.angle_alpha   90.00
_cell.angle_beta   90.00
_cell.angle_gamma   90.00
#
_symmetry.space_group_name_H-M   'P 1'
#
loop_
_entity.id
_entity.type
_entity.pdbx_description
1 polymer ?
#
loop_
_entity_poly.entity_id
_entity_poly.type
_entity_poly.pdbx_seq_one_letter_code
_entity_poly.pdbx_strand_id
1 'polypeptide(L)'
;VLGARMGNELYEMVKESMPYSVENDTCVNNRSVGEVKPPKTDDFNELMEWYAAELLGQTPCMRMMDNSGRKRLYNDPNLKGIIYHTVKFCDFYSFEYAQVKQNITVPLLKIESDYTVQSSGQLLTRLEAFAESMNMDNLESGEKKMGKGYFAGIDSGSTSTDVVILNKDGEIVTGIILPTGAG
;
A
#
# COMPACT_ATOMS: atom_id res chain seq x y z
N VAL A 1 3.09 -3.03 -4.49
CA VAL A 1 2.10 -3.53 -3.53
C VAL A 1 2.56 -4.87 -2.99
N LEU A 2 2.52 -5.05 -1.69
CA LEU A 2 2.93 -6.28 -0.99
C LEU A 2 1.76 -6.87 -0.18
N GLY A 3 1.93 -8.11 0.28
CA GLY A 3 1.07 -8.73 1.27
C GLY A 3 0.08 -9.75 0.71
N ALA A 4 -1.12 -9.80 1.29
CA ALA A 4 -2.17 -10.71 0.90
C ALA A 4 -2.72 -10.40 -0.51
N ARG A 5 -3.36 -11.40 -1.12
CA ARG A 5 -3.98 -11.23 -2.43
C ARG A 5 -4.91 -10.00 -2.44
N MET A 6 -4.71 -9.13 -3.41
CA MET A 6 -5.57 -8.00 -3.68
C MET A 6 -6.53 -8.33 -4.82
N GLY A 7 -7.79 -7.98 -4.67
CA GLY A 7 -8.77 -8.12 -5.77
C GLY A 7 -8.45 -7.14 -6.92
N ASN A 8 -8.85 -7.49 -8.12
CA ASN A 8 -8.52 -6.68 -9.31
C ASN A 8 -9.04 -5.25 -9.21
N GLU A 9 -10.26 -5.05 -8.72
CA GLU A 9 -10.85 -3.70 -8.57
C GLU A 9 -10.03 -2.82 -7.63
N LEU A 10 -9.61 -3.38 -6.48
CA LEU A 10 -8.77 -2.68 -5.53
C LEU A 10 -7.39 -2.38 -6.12
N TYR A 11 -6.81 -3.32 -6.86
CA TYR A 11 -5.53 -3.13 -7.49
C TYR A 11 -5.55 -2.05 -8.58
N GLU A 12 -6.57 -2.03 -9.43
CA GLU A 12 -6.73 -0.96 -10.43
C GLU A 12 -6.93 0.41 -9.74
N MET A 13 -7.73 0.49 -8.69
CA MET A 13 -7.85 1.73 -7.90
C MET A 13 -6.49 2.20 -7.35
N VAL A 14 -5.67 1.29 -6.84
CA VAL A 14 -4.31 1.62 -6.40
C VAL A 14 -3.47 2.15 -7.55
N LYS A 15 -3.50 1.50 -8.72
CA LYS A 15 -2.73 1.95 -9.90
C LYS A 15 -3.13 3.35 -10.36
N GLU A 16 -4.43 3.61 -10.40
CA GLU A 16 -4.96 4.90 -10.83
C GLU A 16 -4.66 6.04 -9.85
N SER A 17 -4.53 5.71 -8.56
CA SER A 17 -4.25 6.70 -7.51
C SER A 17 -2.77 7.03 -7.36
N MET A 18 -1.86 6.22 -7.92
CA MET A 18 -0.42 6.39 -7.70
C MET A 18 0.25 7.15 -8.85
N PRO A 19 1.15 8.10 -8.56
CA PRO A 19 1.90 8.85 -9.58
C PRO A 19 3.08 8.05 -10.17
N TYR A 20 3.31 6.84 -9.67
CA TYR A 20 4.42 5.96 -10.07
C TYR A 20 3.89 4.64 -10.61
N SER A 21 4.74 3.90 -11.33
CA SER A 21 4.43 2.53 -11.71
C SER A 21 4.24 1.65 -10.46
N VAL A 22 3.20 0.84 -10.48
CA VAL A 22 2.84 -0.03 -9.35
C VAL A 22 3.16 -1.48 -9.71
N GLU A 23 4.09 -2.06 -8.97
CA GLU A 23 4.37 -3.49 -9.03
C GLU A 23 3.53 -4.25 -8.00
N ASN A 24 3.08 -5.44 -8.37
CA ASN A 24 2.23 -6.28 -7.55
C ASN A 24 2.96 -7.54 -7.09
N ASP A 25 3.50 -7.51 -5.87
CA ASP A 25 4.10 -8.66 -5.20
C ASP A 25 3.19 -9.20 -4.07
N THR A 26 1.88 -9.13 -4.26
CA THR A 26 0.94 -9.80 -3.36
C THR A 26 0.94 -11.31 -3.58
N CYS A 27 0.54 -12.08 -2.56
CA CYS A 27 0.46 -13.52 -2.71
C CYS A 27 -0.45 -13.89 -3.91
N VAL A 28 0.02 -14.74 -4.77
CA VAL A 28 -0.66 -15.25 -5.98
C VAL A 28 -0.50 -14.40 -7.26
N ASN A 29 -0.25 -13.08 -7.17
CA ASN A 29 -0.31 -12.25 -8.40
C ASN A 29 0.99 -12.21 -9.22
N ASN A 30 2.15 -12.40 -8.60
CA ASN A 30 3.44 -12.44 -9.32
C ASN A 30 3.94 -13.86 -9.62
N ARG A 31 3.10 -14.85 -9.52
CA ARG A 31 3.44 -16.23 -9.83
C ARG A 31 3.21 -16.51 -11.31
N SER A 32 4.07 -15.97 -12.14
CA SER A 32 4.10 -16.27 -13.56
C SER A 32 5.44 -16.92 -13.92
N VAL A 33 5.41 -17.96 -14.70
CA VAL A 33 6.60 -18.65 -15.21
C VAL A 33 7.18 -17.94 -16.45
N GLY A 34 6.74 -16.74 -16.73
CA GLY A 34 6.97 -16.06 -18.01
C GLY A 34 8.40 -15.68 -18.34
N GLU A 35 9.29 -15.59 -17.37
CA GLU A 35 10.69 -15.18 -17.60
C GLU A 35 11.67 -16.34 -17.75
N VAL A 36 11.28 -17.53 -17.33
CA VAL A 36 12.13 -18.71 -17.37
C VAL A 36 11.80 -19.56 -18.60
N LYS A 37 12.83 -19.80 -19.42
CA LYS A 37 12.63 -20.59 -20.64
C LYS A 37 12.39 -22.05 -20.28
N PRO A 38 11.32 -22.68 -20.82
CA PRO A 38 11.09 -24.09 -20.61
C PRO A 38 12.23 -24.95 -21.19
N PRO A 39 12.47 -26.13 -20.64
CA PRO A 39 13.41 -27.08 -21.20
C PRO A 39 13.00 -27.45 -22.62
N LYS A 40 13.99 -27.76 -23.46
CA LYS A 40 13.73 -28.24 -24.82
C LYS A 40 13.45 -29.75 -24.77
N THR A 41 12.25 -30.09 -24.37
CA THR A 41 11.82 -31.49 -24.26
C THR A 41 10.39 -31.63 -24.78
N ASP A 42 10.09 -32.79 -25.34
CA ASP A 42 8.73 -33.21 -25.70
C ASP A 42 8.13 -34.17 -24.64
N ASP A 43 8.87 -34.48 -23.58
CA ASP A 43 8.39 -35.28 -22.48
C ASP A 43 7.49 -34.44 -21.54
N PHE A 44 6.24 -34.86 -21.44
CA PHE A 44 5.25 -34.19 -20.63
C PHE A 44 5.61 -34.17 -19.13
N ASN A 45 6.20 -35.23 -18.60
CA ASN A 45 6.55 -35.30 -17.18
C ASN A 45 7.70 -34.37 -16.87
N GLU A 46 8.73 -34.33 -17.70
CA GLU A 46 9.86 -33.41 -17.55
C GLU A 46 9.39 -31.94 -17.59
N LEU A 47 8.48 -31.64 -18.52
CA LEU A 47 7.91 -30.32 -18.63
C LEU A 47 7.08 -29.92 -17.40
N MET A 48 6.30 -30.85 -16.84
CA MET A 48 5.51 -30.64 -15.66
C MET A 48 6.35 -30.53 -14.40
N GLU A 49 7.41 -31.30 -14.25
CA GLU A 49 8.37 -31.16 -13.15
C GLU A 49 9.05 -29.80 -13.16
N TRP A 50 9.52 -29.38 -14.33
CA TRP A 50 10.08 -28.05 -14.50
C TRP A 50 9.06 -26.95 -14.13
N TYR A 51 7.84 -27.03 -14.66
CA TYR A 51 6.79 -26.05 -14.40
C TYR A 51 6.45 -25.95 -12.90
N ALA A 52 6.33 -27.09 -12.23
CA ALA A 52 6.08 -27.14 -10.80
C ALA A 52 7.26 -26.54 -9.99
N ALA A 53 8.49 -26.84 -10.36
CA ALA A 53 9.68 -26.30 -9.71
C ALA A 53 9.74 -24.76 -9.84
N GLU A 54 9.47 -24.25 -11.04
CA GLU A 54 9.45 -22.80 -11.29
C GLU A 54 8.33 -22.08 -10.51
N LEU A 55 7.14 -22.66 -10.44
CA LEU A 55 6.04 -22.11 -9.65
C LEU A 55 6.37 -22.10 -8.15
N LEU A 56 6.98 -23.16 -7.64
CA LEU A 56 7.32 -23.29 -6.23
C LEU A 56 8.56 -22.46 -5.85
N GLY A 57 9.45 -22.20 -6.81
CA GLY A 57 10.63 -21.37 -6.62
C GLY A 57 10.36 -19.86 -6.55
N GLN A 58 9.15 -19.44 -6.88
CA GLN A 58 8.77 -18.01 -6.80
C GLN A 58 8.62 -17.55 -5.34
N THR A 59 8.68 -16.22 -5.13
CA THR A 59 8.49 -15.63 -3.79
C THR A 59 7.21 -16.15 -3.16
N PRO A 60 7.29 -16.92 -2.09
CA PRO A 60 6.16 -17.63 -1.55
C PRO A 60 5.30 -16.76 -0.64
N CYS A 61 4.09 -17.21 -0.35
CA CYS A 61 3.40 -16.82 0.85
C CYS A 61 4.31 -17.05 2.08
N MET A 62 4.21 -16.23 3.09
CA MET A 62 4.97 -16.38 4.35
C MET A 62 4.88 -17.77 4.99
N ARG A 63 3.84 -18.53 4.67
CA ARG A 63 3.70 -19.93 5.08
C ARG A 63 4.85 -20.84 4.62
N MET A 64 5.53 -20.47 3.57
CA MET A 64 6.63 -21.27 3.01
C MET A 64 7.99 -20.86 3.58
N MET A 65 8.02 -19.92 4.51
CA MET A 65 9.17 -19.53 5.34
C MET A 65 10.39 -18.96 4.60
N ASP A 66 10.31 -18.72 3.31
CA ASP A 66 11.39 -18.07 2.55
C ASP A 66 10.95 -16.71 2.00
N ASN A 67 11.41 -15.65 2.66
CA ASN A 67 11.18 -14.26 2.26
C ASN A 67 12.43 -13.61 1.63
N SER A 68 13.44 -14.40 1.28
CA SER A 68 14.72 -13.87 0.77
C SER A 68 14.52 -13.05 -0.51
N GLY A 69 13.60 -13.45 -1.38
CA GLY A 69 13.27 -12.72 -2.61
C GLY A 69 12.74 -11.30 -2.36
N ARG A 70 12.02 -11.08 -1.25
CA ARG A 70 11.48 -9.76 -0.90
C ARG A 70 12.50 -8.78 -0.36
N LYS A 71 13.59 -9.26 0.24
CA LYS A 71 14.68 -8.38 0.70
C LYS A 71 15.27 -7.56 -0.43
N ARG A 72 15.26 -8.09 -1.66
CA ARG A 72 15.70 -7.36 -2.84
C ARG A 72 14.80 -6.17 -3.14
N LEU A 73 13.48 -6.33 -2.99
CA LEU A 73 12.51 -5.24 -3.21
C LEU A 73 12.68 -4.11 -2.20
N TYR A 74 12.94 -4.44 -0.94
CA TYR A 74 13.13 -3.41 0.10
C TYR A 74 14.38 -2.57 -0.09
N ASN A 75 15.36 -3.10 -0.80
CA ASN A 75 16.64 -2.43 -1.07
C ASN A 75 16.70 -1.78 -2.46
N ASP A 76 15.60 -1.75 -3.21
CA ASP A 76 15.56 -1.10 -4.51
C ASP A 76 15.64 0.43 -4.34
N PRO A 77 16.67 1.09 -4.91
CA PRO A 77 16.82 2.54 -4.80
C PRO A 77 15.70 3.32 -5.51
N ASN A 78 14.95 2.67 -6.40
CA ASN A 78 13.81 3.27 -7.10
C ASN A 78 12.50 3.13 -6.32
N LEU A 79 12.49 2.38 -5.22
CA LEU A 79 11.30 2.19 -4.42
C LEU A 79 10.87 3.52 -3.79
N LYS A 80 9.68 3.99 -4.11
CA LYS A 80 9.12 5.27 -3.63
C LYS A 80 8.20 5.10 -2.42
N GLY A 81 7.56 3.96 -2.30
CA GLY A 81 6.68 3.64 -1.19
C GLY A 81 6.13 2.24 -1.29
N ILE A 82 5.54 1.77 -0.22
CA ILE A 82 4.95 0.44 -0.13
C ILE A 82 3.50 0.55 0.30
N ILE A 83 2.59 -0.02 -0.48
CA ILE A 83 1.22 -0.30 -0.06
C ILE A 83 1.18 -1.75 0.38
N TYR A 84 0.92 -1.97 1.66
CA TYR A 84 0.87 -3.30 2.25
C TYR A 84 -0.58 -3.74 2.48
N HIS A 85 -1.02 -4.75 1.74
CA HIS A 85 -2.37 -5.28 1.83
C HIS A 85 -2.45 -6.45 2.79
N THR A 86 -3.38 -6.37 3.74
CA THR A 86 -3.77 -7.48 4.62
C THR A 86 -5.24 -7.82 4.39
N VAL A 87 -5.56 -9.08 4.59
CA VAL A 87 -6.95 -9.56 4.55
C VAL A 87 -7.33 -10.00 5.95
N LYS A 88 -8.53 -9.68 6.40
CA LYS A 88 -9.04 -10.17 7.68
C LYS A 88 -8.90 -11.69 7.77
N PHE A 89 -8.47 -12.16 8.92
CA PHE A 89 -8.18 -13.58 9.19
C PHE A 89 -6.96 -14.17 8.46
N CYS A 90 -6.15 -13.35 7.79
CA CYS A 90 -4.86 -13.77 7.26
C CYS A 90 -3.73 -13.34 8.20
N ASP A 91 -3.47 -14.12 9.25
CA ASP A 91 -2.51 -13.78 10.30
C ASP A 91 -1.07 -13.67 9.76
N PHE A 92 -0.72 -14.47 8.76
CA PHE A 92 0.63 -14.48 8.20
C PHE A 92 1.07 -13.11 7.68
N TYR A 93 0.21 -12.42 6.93
CA TYR A 93 0.53 -11.10 6.41
C TYR A 93 0.43 -10.01 7.47
N SER A 94 -0.33 -10.23 8.52
CA SER A 94 -0.33 -9.34 9.68
C SER A 94 0.99 -9.39 10.44
N PHE A 95 1.58 -10.58 10.61
CA PHE A 95 2.92 -10.75 11.19
C PHE A 95 4.02 -10.19 10.29
N GLU A 96 3.98 -10.48 9.00
CA GLU A 96 4.95 -9.95 8.04
C GLU A 96 4.92 -8.42 8.01
N TYR A 97 3.75 -7.79 8.07
CA TYR A 97 3.62 -6.35 8.12
C TYR A 97 4.44 -5.72 9.26
N ALA A 98 4.42 -6.33 10.43
CA ALA A 98 5.20 -5.84 11.56
C ALA A 98 6.71 -5.87 11.27
N GLN A 99 7.20 -6.91 10.59
CA GLN A 99 8.60 -7.02 10.17
C GLN A 99 8.93 -6.02 9.06
N VAL A 100 8.08 -5.88 8.06
CA VAL A 100 8.25 -4.91 6.97
C VAL A 100 8.37 -3.51 7.54
N LYS A 101 7.46 -3.11 8.43
CA LYS A 101 7.44 -1.79 9.06
C LYS A 101 8.74 -1.45 9.80
N GLN A 102 9.42 -2.45 10.37
CA GLN A 102 10.68 -2.25 11.08
C GLN A 102 11.91 -2.12 10.15
N ASN A 103 11.82 -2.65 8.93
CA ASN A 103 12.97 -2.82 8.04
C ASN A 103 12.97 -1.87 6.84
N ILE A 104 11.93 -1.04 6.67
CA ILE A 104 11.83 -0.12 5.54
C ILE A 104 11.96 1.33 5.98
N THR A 105 12.51 2.15 5.10
CA THR A 105 12.69 3.59 5.29
C THR A 105 11.76 4.44 4.41
N VAL A 106 11.11 3.80 3.42
CA VAL A 106 10.16 4.49 2.53
C VAL A 106 8.76 4.55 3.16
N PRO A 107 7.92 5.49 2.72
CA PRO A 107 6.53 5.57 3.16
C PRO A 107 5.79 4.24 3.04
N LEU A 108 4.99 3.90 4.05
CA LEU A 108 4.24 2.64 4.14
C LEU A 108 2.77 2.90 4.44
N LEU A 109 1.90 2.49 3.53
CA LEU A 109 0.45 2.48 3.76
C LEU A 109 -0.05 1.05 3.98
N LYS A 110 -0.67 0.78 5.13
CA LYS A 110 -1.39 -0.48 5.34
C LYS A 110 -2.84 -0.35 4.88
N ILE A 111 -3.28 -1.28 4.03
CA ILE A 111 -4.68 -1.45 3.65
C ILE A 111 -5.15 -2.82 4.16
N GLU A 112 -6.30 -2.85 4.80
CA GLU A 112 -6.93 -4.09 5.23
C GLU A 112 -8.28 -4.25 4.52
N SER A 113 -8.55 -5.41 3.98
CA SER A 113 -9.83 -5.76 3.36
C SER A 113 -10.38 -7.08 3.92
N ASP A 114 -11.66 -7.31 3.70
CA ASP A 114 -12.35 -8.56 4.05
C ASP A 114 -13.04 -9.20 2.85
N TYR A 115 -12.69 -8.76 1.64
CA TYR A 115 -13.33 -9.13 0.38
C TYR A 115 -14.81 -8.68 0.23
N THR A 116 -15.31 -7.89 1.18
CA THR A 116 -16.61 -7.21 1.00
C THR A 116 -16.41 -5.90 0.23
N VAL A 117 -17.46 -5.41 -0.38
CA VAL A 117 -17.46 -4.07 -1.01
C VAL A 117 -17.43 -3.04 0.11
N GLN A 118 -16.23 -2.70 0.55
CA GLN A 118 -16.02 -1.60 1.50
C GLN A 118 -16.16 -0.27 0.78
N SER A 119 -16.48 0.76 1.54
CA SER A 119 -16.63 2.12 1.03
C SER A 119 -15.37 2.55 0.25
N SER A 120 -15.44 2.42 -1.06
CA SER A 120 -14.36 2.78 -2.00
C SER A 120 -13.86 4.22 -1.79
N GLY A 121 -14.74 5.12 -1.35
CA GLY A 121 -14.39 6.52 -1.08
C GLY A 121 -13.38 6.72 0.05
N GLN A 122 -13.52 6.02 1.18
CA GLN A 122 -12.54 6.13 2.28
C GLN A 122 -11.16 5.58 1.88
N LEU A 123 -11.17 4.52 1.10
CA LEU A 123 -9.94 3.91 0.61
C LEU A 123 -9.24 4.83 -0.39
N LEU A 124 -10.01 5.42 -1.32
CA LEU A 124 -9.49 6.38 -2.29
C LEU A 124 -8.83 7.57 -1.59
N THR A 125 -9.50 8.17 -0.60
CA THR A 125 -8.93 9.28 0.19
C THR A 125 -7.59 8.89 0.85
N ARG A 126 -7.48 7.67 1.37
CA ARG A 126 -6.23 7.17 1.97
C ARG A 126 -5.13 6.95 0.94
N LEU A 127 -5.48 6.49 -0.25
CA LEU A 127 -4.53 6.31 -1.36
C LEU A 127 -4.04 7.66 -1.87
N GLU A 128 -4.93 8.63 -2.04
CA GLU A 128 -4.59 10.00 -2.45
C GLU A 128 -3.65 10.67 -1.45
N ALA A 129 -3.97 10.61 -0.16
CA ALA A 129 -3.10 11.14 0.91
C ALA A 129 -1.73 10.47 0.92
N PHE A 130 -1.67 9.15 0.64
CA PHE A 130 -0.41 8.43 0.54
C PHE A 130 0.40 8.87 -0.69
N ALA A 131 -0.26 9.05 -1.84
CA ALA A 131 0.38 9.56 -3.05
C ALA A 131 0.95 10.98 -2.84
N GLU A 132 0.22 11.85 -2.15
CA GLU A 132 0.69 13.18 -1.78
C GLU A 132 1.92 13.11 -0.87
N SER A 133 1.95 12.21 0.12
CA SER A 133 3.08 12.05 1.02
C SER A 133 4.37 11.66 0.29
N MET A 134 4.28 10.83 -0.74
CA MET A 134 5.44 10.44 -1.56
C MET A 134 5.95 11.58 -2.45
N ASN A 135 5.10 12.54 -2.81
CA ASN A 135 5.49 13.71 -3.61
C ASN A 135 6.15 14.80 -2.74
N MET A 136 5.89 14.84 -1.45
CA MET A 136 6.48 15.82 -0.53
C MET A 136 7.99 15.63 -0.36
N ASP A 137 8.51 14.42 -0.45
CA ASP A 137 9.96 14.16 -0.40
C ASP A 137 10.73 14.80 -1.58
N ASN A 138 10.05 15.06 -2.70
CA ASN A 138 10.62 15.81 -3.83
C ASN A 138 10.58 17.33 -3.64
N LEU A 139 9.88 17.84 -2.65
CA LEU A 139 9.77 19.27 -2.36
C LEU A 139 10.79 19.74 -1.30
N GLU A 140 11.41 18.84 -0.57
CA GLU A 140 12.46 19.21 0.41
C GLU A 140 13.80 19.60 -0.23
N SER A 141 14.00 19.34 -1.52
CA SER A 141 15.17 19.84 -2.28
C SER A 141 14.93 21.19 -2.98
N GLY A 142 13.75 21.71 -2.94
CA GLY A 142 13.39 23.06 -3.42
C GLY A 142 12.86 23.88 -2.26
N GLU A 143 13.42 25.06 -2.08
CA GLU A 143 13.06 26.03 -1.03
C GLU A 143 11.58 25.99 -0.67
N LYS A 144 11.28 25.68 0.59
CA LYS A 144 9.95 25.89 1.18
C LYS A 144 9.54 27.33 0.91
N LYS A 145 8.74 27.56 -0.11
CA LYS A 145 7.88 28.73 -0.13
C LYS A 145 6.88 28.51 1.01
N MET A 146 7.24 29.02 2.19
CA MET A 146 6.31 29.17 3.29
C MET A 146 5.19 30.10 2.79
N GLY A 147 4.15 29.51 2.21
CA GLY A 147 2.86 30.17 2.09
C GLY A 147 2.40 30.55 3.49
N LYS A 148 1.54 31.55 3.62
CA LYS A 148 0.85 31.86 4.85
C LYS A 148 0.09 30.59 5.29
N GLY A 149 0.77 29.69 6.02
CA GLY A 149 0.24 28.37 6.38
C GLY A 149 -0.78 28.51 7.49
N TYR A 150 -1.97 28.04 7.22
CA TYR A 150 -2.96 27.73 8.24
C TYR A 150 -3.08 26.21 8.34
N PHE A 151 -3.38 25.72 9.54
CA PHE A 151 -3.66 24.32 9.79
C PHE A 151 -5.14 24.17 10.10
N ALA A 152 -5.81 23.20 9.49
CA ALA A 152 -7.19 22.87 9.79
C ALA A 152 -7.25 21.56 10.56
N GLY A 153 -7.91 21.57 11.71
CA GLY A 153 -8.27 20.38 12.47
C GLY A 153 -9.77 20.16 12.35
N ILE A 154 -10.17 18.94 12.04
CA ILE A 154 -11.58 18.54 11.94
C ILE A 154 -11.79 17.32 12.81
N ASP A 155 -12.73 17.40 13.75
CA ASP A 155 -13.21 16.27 14.53
C ASP A 155 -14.70 16.07 14.20
N SER A 156 -15.04 14.88 13.71
CA SER A 156 -16.41 14.54 13.34
C SER A 156 -16.94 13.42 14.22
N GLY A 157 -17.77 13.78 15.18
CA GLY A 157 -18.48 12.85 16.04
C GLY A 157 -19.91 12.56 15.56
N SER A 158 -20.61 11.67 16.26
CA SER A 158 -21.99 11.31 15.94
C SER A 158 -23.00 12.45 16.17
N THR A 159 -22.66 13.44 16.98
CA THR A 159 -23.52 14.55 17.36
C THR A 159 -23.08 15.89 16.81
N SER A 160 -21.78 16.12 16.66
CA SER A 160 -21.22 17.36 16.14
C SER A 160 -19.99 17.11 15.29
N THR A 161 -19.71 18.05 14.39
CA THR A 161 -18.44 18.16 13.68
C THR A 161 -17.82 19.49 14.07
N ASP A 162 -16.63 19.42 14.66
CA ASP A 162 -15.87 20.56 15.12
C ASP A 162 -14.73 20.85 14.13
N VAL A 163 -14.62 22.09 13.69
CA VAL A 163 -13.55 22.54 12.79
C VAL A 163 -12.82 23.69 13.44
N VAL A 164 -11.48 23.60 13.47
CA VAL A 164 -10.61 24.66 14.01
C VAL A 164 -9.54 24.99 12.98
N ILE A 165 -9.30 26.28 12.79
CA ILE A 165 -8.21 26.79 11.95
C ILE A 165 -7.17 27.44 12.87
N LEU A 166 -5.93 26.98 12.75
CA LEU A 166 -4.77 27.50 13.46
C LEU A 166 -3.86 28.29 12.51
N ASN A 167 -3.18 29.30 13.05
CA ASN A 167 -2.07 29.93 12.34
C ASN A 167 -0.78 29.08 12.51
N LYS A 168 0.31 29.53 11.87
CA LYS A 168 1.62 28.87 11.93
C LYS A 168 2.21 28.81 13.37
N ASP A 169 1.77 29.65 14.26
CA ASP A 169 2.24 29.74 15.65
C ASP A 169 1.38 28.88 16.59
N GLY A 170 0.38 28.15 16.05
CA GLY A 170 -0.51 27.27 16.79
C GLY A 170 -1.69 28.01 17.47
N GLU A 171 -1.89 29.29 17.18
CA GLU A 171 -3.01 30.05 17.74
C GLU A 171 -4.29 29.83 16.94
N ILE A 172 -5.42 29.71 17.62
CA ILE A 172 -6.73 29.54 17.00
C ILE A 172 -7.12 30.85 16.29
N VAL A 173 -7.27 30.75 14.98
CA VAL A 173 -7.75 31.86 14.13
C VAL A 173 -9.27 31.90 14.10
N THR A 174 -9.89 30.75 13.94
CA THR A 174 -11.35 30.60 13.96
C THR A 174 -11.71 29.14 14.19
N GLY A 175 -12.94 28.88 14.56
CA GLY A 175 -13.50 27.55 14.68
C GLY A 175 -15.02 27.59 14.55
N ILE A 176 -15.59 26.48 14.21
CA ILE A 176 -17.04 26.29 14.12
C ILE A 176 -17.42 24.88 14.60
N ILE A 177 -18.56 24.81 15.27
CA ILE A 177 -19.18 23.55 15.67
C ILE A 177 -20.49 23.44 14.91
N LEU A 178 -20.65 22.37 14.16
CA LEU A 178 -21.85 22.09 13.39
C LEU A 178 -22.49 20.79 13.91
N PRO A 179 -23.82 20.73 14.02
CA PRO A 179 -24.49 19.45 14.28
C PRO A 179 -24.17 18.49 13.15
N THR A 180 -23.71 17.28 13.47
CA THR A 180 -23.63 16.20 12.49
C THR A 180 -25.06 15.76 12.25
N GLY A 181 -25.60 16.08 11.07
CA GLY A 181 -26.97 15.70 10.74
C GLY A 181 -27.12 14.18 10.81
N ALA A 182 -27.94 13.70 11.72
CA ALA A 182 -28.49 12.35 11.61
C ALA A 182 -29.44 12.38 10.41
N GLY A 183 -28.95 11.81 9.28
CA GLY A 183 -29.79 11.49 8.12
C GLY A 183 -30.64 10.26 8.40
#